data_82dfe8ba3e167c85fad83f364e3b3745
#
_entry.id   82dfe8ba3e167c85fad83f364e3b3745
#
_cell.length_a   1.000
_cell.length_b   1.000
_cell.length_c   1.000
_cell.angle_alpha   90.00
_cell.angle_beta   90.00
_cell.angle_gamma   90.00
#
_symmetry.space_group_name_H-M   'P 1'
#
loop_
_entity.id
_entity.type
_entity.pdbx_description
1 polymer ?
#
loop_
_entity_poly.entity_id
_entity_poly.type
_entity_poly.pdbx_seq_one_letter_code
_entity_poly.pdbx_strand_id
1 'polypeptide(L)'
;MNKQESDILNTLLLEPFINQRILAEVSGHSLGVVNRSLKELIKADYLDESIRPTVKAITEFKQKTPQRAVILAAGFGMRMVPINTEMPKGLLEVNGEPLIERIIKQLHEVGIKEIYVVVGFMKEKYEYLIDEYCVELVVNADYAAKNNLHSIKLCKCQQ
;
A
#
# COMPACT_ATOMS: atom_id res chain seq x y z
N MET A 1 -16.16 16.84 -0.31
CA MET A 1 -16.03 15.76 0.70
C MET A 1 -14.95 16.14 1.68
N ASN A 2 -15.25 16.21 2.97
CA ASN A 2 -14.28 16.48 4.03
C ASN A 2 -13.56 15.19 4.48
N LYS A 3 -12.57 15.30 5.39
CA LYS A 3 -11.79 14.14 5.85
C LYS A 3 -12.67 13.06 6.51
N GLN A 4 -13.60 13.46 7.38
CA GLN A 4 -14.48 12.53 8.09
C GLN A 4 -15.41 11.76 7.12
N GLU A 5 -15.97 12.45 6.14
CA GLU A 5 -16.78 11.83 5.07
C GLU A 5 -15.94 10.84 4.24
N SER A 6 -14.69 11.21 3.94
CA SER A 6 -13.77 10.32 3.22
C SER A 6 -13.43 9.05 4.00
N ASP A 7 -13.13 9.19 5.29
CA ASP A 7 -12.78 8.05 6.16
C ASP A 7 -13.98 7.08 6.27
N ILE A 8 -15.20 7.62 6.47
CA ILE A 8 -16.42 6.81 6.57
C ILE A 8 -16.75 6.13 5.24
N LEU A 9 -16.62 6.84 4.11
CA LEU A 9 -16.84 6.25 2.79
C LEU A 9 -15.82 5.14 2.49
N ASN A 10 -14.55 5.35 2.82
CA ASN A 10 -13.50 4.35 2.64
C ASN A 10 -13.79 3.09 3.46
N THR A 11 -14.23 3.25 4.72
CA THR A 11 -14.64 2.11 5.55
C THR A 11 -15.78 1.32 4.91
N LEU A 12 -16.81 2.01 4.38
CA LEU A 12 -17.95 1.36 3.71
C LEU A 12 -17.59 0.69 2.37
N LEU A 13 -16.52 1.15 1.72
CA LEU A 13 -16.03 0.52 0.47
C LEU A 13 -15.20 -0.74 0.73
N LEU A 14 -14.58 -0.84 1.92
CA LEU A 14 -13.76 -1.98 2.31
C LEU A 14 -14.55 -3.05 3.08
N GLU A 15 -15.52 -2.62 3.88
CA GLU A 15 -16.31 -3.52 4.72
C GLU A 15 -17.82 -3.30 4.49
N PRO A 16 -18.61 -4.39 4.47
CA PRO A 16 -20.07 -4.26 4.29
C PRO A 16 -20.69 -3.53 5.49
N PHE A 17 -21.61 -2.62 5.21
CA PHE A 17 -22.33 -1.92 6.25
C PHE A 17 -23.20 -2.86 7.08
N ILE A 18 -23.01 -2.86 8.40
CA ILE A 18 -23.81 -3.65 9.36
C ILE A 18 -24.74 -2.70 10.12
N ASN A 19 -24.17 -1.73 10.87
CA ASN A 19 -24.90 -0.70 11.57
C ASN A 19 -24.00 0.51 11.89
N GLN A 20 -24.60 1.64 12.25
CA GLN A 20 -23.89 2.89 12.49
C GLN A 20 -22.97 2.87 13.71
N ARG A 21 -23.21 2.01 14.70
CA ARG A 21 -22.35 1.89 15.90
C ARG A 21 -21.05 1.17 15.53
N ILE A 22 -21.15 0.09 14.79
CA ILE A 22 -19.96 -0.64 14.29
C ILE A 22 -19.18 0.26 13.34
N LEU A 23 -19.86 0.98 12.43
CA LEU A 23 -19.20 1.93 11.54
C LEU A 23 -18.46 3.04 12.32
N ALA A 24 -19.02 3.53 13.41
CA ALA A 24 -18.38 4.51 14.28
C ALA A 24 -17.13 3.95 14.94
N GLU A 25 -17.19 2.72 15.42
CA GLU A 25 -16.06 2.02 16.05
C GLU A 25 -14.93 1.78 15.07
N VAL A 26 -15.23 1.19 13.89
CA VAL A 26 -14.24 0.87 12.85
C VAL A 26 -13.62 2.13 12.24
N SER A 27 -14.42 3.16 11.95
CA SER A 27 -13.93 4.41 11.38
C SER A 27 -13.23 5.33 12.39
N GLY A 28 -13.31 5.02 13.70
CA GLY A 28 -12.73 5.84 14.77
C GLY A 28 -13.44 7.19 14.99
N HIS A 29 -14.70 7.32 14.55
CA HIS A 29 -15.50 8.54 14.67
C HIS A 29 -16.67 8.38 15.64
N SER A 30 -17.14 9.49 16.21
CA SER A 30 -18.34 9.45 17.05
C SER A 30 -19.61 9.17 16.22
N LEU A 31 -20.62 8.56 16.85
CA LEU A 31 -21.90 8.25 16.20
C LEU A 31 -22.57 9.48 15.57
N GLY A 32 -22.45 10.66 16.21
CA GLY A 32 -22.96 11.91 15.69
C GLY A 32 -22.26 12.37 14.40
N VAL A 33 -20.93 12.15 14.30
CA VAL A 33 -20.15 12.41 13.08
C VAL A 33 -20.57 11.45 11.98
N VAL A 34 -20.68 10.15 12.29
CA VAL A 34 -21.13 9.13 11.34
C VAL A 34 -22.49 9.49 10.75
N ASN A 35 -23.48 9.78 11.60
CA ASN A 35 -24.83 10.13 11.16
C ASN A 35 -24.86 11.36 10.24
N ARG A 36 -24.11 12.39 10.57
CA ARG A 36 -24.02 13.60 9.74
C ARG A 36 -23.35 13.29 8.40
N SER A 37 -22.22 12.57 8.44
CA SER A 37 -21.47 12.24 7.23
C SER A 37 -22.26 11.33 6.29
N LEU A 38 -23.00 10.34 6.80
CA LEU A 38 -23.87 9.51 5.98
C LEU A 38 -24.92 10.32 5.23
N LYS A 39 -25.56 11.29 5.88
CA LYS A 39 -26.54 12.18 5.23
C LYS A 39 -25.91 13.01 4.11
N GLU A 40 -24.73 13.58 4.35
CA GLU A 40 -24.03 14.36 3.32
C GLU A 40 -23.53 13.49 2.17
N LEU A 41 -23.07 12.25 2.43
CA LEU A 41 -22.66 11.30 1.40
C LEU A 41 -23.84 10.83 0.53
N ILE A 42 -25.03 10.60 1.11
CA ILE A 42 -26.25 10.29 0.36
C ILE A 42 -26.65 11.50 -0.49
N LYS A 43 -26.68 12.70 0.07
CA LYS A 43 -27.01 13.93 -0.66
C LYS A 43 -26.04 14.21 -1.82
N ALA A 44 -24.78 13.82 -1.68
CA ALA A 44 -23.74 13.99 -2.69
C ALA A 44 -23.67 12.81 -3.70
N ASP A 45 -24.59 11.85 -3.62
CA ASP A 45 -24.68 10.66 -4.48
C ASP A 45 -23.47 9.74 -4.41
N TYR A 46 -22.82 9.68 -3.26
CA TYR A 46 -21.78 8.66 -2.97
C TYR A 46 -22.36 7.40 -2.32
N LEU A 47 -23.50 7.53 -1.63
CA LEU A 47 -24.25 6.42 -1.04
C LEU A 47 -25.69 6.45 -1.53
N ASP A 48 -26.31 5.28 -1.68
CA ASP A 48 -27.75 5.16 -1.89
C ASP A 48 -28.53 5.28 -0.54
N GLU A 49 -29.87 5.24 -0.61
CA GLU A 49 -30.73 5.30 0.59
C GLU A 49 -30.52 4.11 1.55
N SER A 50 -29.97 3.00 1.05
CA SER A 50 -29.63 1.81 1.83
C SER A 50 -28.19 1.84 2.38
N ILE A 51 -27.52 3.00 2.29
CA ILE A 51 -26.12 3.22 2.74
C ILE A 51 -25.13 2.32 1.98
N ARG A 52 -25.41 2.00 0.73
CA ARG A 52 -24.49 1.26 -0.15
C ARG A 52 -23.73 2.22 -1.05
N PRO A 53 -22.42 1.99 -1.25
CA PRO A 53 -21.64 2.80 -2.17
C PRO A 53 -22.19 2.77 -3.60
N THR A 54 -22.37 3.93 -4.20
CA THR A 54 -22.80 4.09 -5.60
C THR A 54 -21.65 3.79 -6.57
N VAL A 55 -21.96 3.65 -7.86
CA VAL A 55 -20.95 3.50 -8.93
C VAL A 55 -19.98 4.68 -8.93
N LYS A 56 -20.47 5.90 -8.66
CA LYS A 56 -19.65 7.10 -8.53
C LYS A 56 -18.61 6.96 -7.43
N ALA A 57 -19.04 6.53 -6.23
CA ALA A 57 -18.15 6.31 -5.11
C ALA A 57 -17.06 5.27 -5.43
N ILE A 58 -17.44 4.14 -6.00
CA ILE A 58 -16.52 3.06 -6.36
C ILE A 58 -15.52 3.52 -7.42
N THR A 59 -15.96 4.27 -8.42
CA THR A 59 -15.08 4.76 -9.49
C THR A 59 -14.06 5.78 -8.97
N GLU A 60 -14.51 6.75 -8.16
CA GLU A 60 -13.59 7.73 -7.58
C GLU A 60 -12.61 7.11 -6.58
N PHE A 61 -13.06 6.11 -5.81
CA PHE A 61 -12.18 5.36 -4.90
C PHE A 61 -11.09 4.62 -5.68
N LYS A 62 -11.46 3.88 -6.73
CA LYS A 62 -10.49 3.17 -7.59
C LYS A 62 -9.47 4.11 -8.23
N GLN A 63 -9.88 5.31 -8.64
CA GLN A 63 -8.97 6.32 -9.21
C GLN A 63 -7.98 6.90 -8.18
N LYS A 64 -8.37 6.97 -6.91
CA LYS A 64 -7.55 7.52 -5.82
C LYS A 64 -6.71 6.47 -5.09
N THR A 65 -7.08 5.18 -5.20
CA THR A 65 -6.32 4.09 -4.57
C THR A 65 -5.06 3.80 -5.40
N PRO A 66 -3.88 3.75 -4.78
CA PRO A 66 -2.66 3.34 -5.48
C PRO A 66 -2.85 1.96 -6.11
N GLN A 67 -2.54 1.85 -7.40
CA GLN A 67 -2.61 0.57 -8.13
C GLN A 67 -1.29 -0.17 -8.10
N ARG A 68 -0.20 0.55 -7.87
CA ARG A 68 1.18 0.09 -7.96
C ARG A 68 1.98 0.53 -6.76
N ALA A 69 2.93 -0.30 -6.34
CA ALA A 69 3.92 0.04 -5.32
C ALA A 69 5.34 -0.17 -5.83
N VAL A 70 6.26 0.68 -5.38
CA VAL A 70 7.70 0.52 -5.64
C VAL A 70 8.42 0.43 -4.31
N ILE A 71 9.09 -0.69 -4.08
CA ILE A 71 9.92 -0.93 -2.90
C ILE A 71 11.38 -0.69 -3.29
N LEU A 72 12.04 0.24 -2.61
CA LEU A 72 13.44 0.55 -2.86
C LEU A 72 14.34 -0.29 -1.95
N ALA A 73 14.91 -1.37 -2.49
CA ALA A 73 15.77 -2.32 -1.78
C ALA A 73 17.20 -2.41 -2.36
N ALA A 74 17.59 -1.48 -3.24
CA ALA A 74 18.88 -1.52 -3.92
C ALA A 74 20.09 -1.16 -3.06
N GLY A 75 19.89 -0.43 -1.94
CA GLY A 75 20.97 0.16 -1.17
C GLY A 75 21.80 -0.84 -0.35
N PHE A 76 23.12 -0.60 -0.24
CA PHE A 76 24.03 -1.40 0.57
C PHE A 76 23.76 -1.30 2.09
N GLY A 77 23.07 -0.26 2.57
CA GLY A 77 22.76 -0.10 4.01
C GLY A 77 23.97 0.17 4.90
N MET A 78 24.95 0.98 4.47
CA MET A 78 26.20 1.29 5.16
C MET A 78 26.11 1.52 6.68
N ARG A 79 24.99 2.04 7.15
CA ARG A 79 24.75 2.31 8.59
C ARG A 79 24.53 1.04 9.43
N MET A 80 24.37 -0.11 8.81
CA MET A 80 24.11 -1.39 9.49
C MET A 80 25.29 -2.37 9.40
N VAL A 81 26.44 -1.94 8.91
CA VAL A 81 27.66 -2.73 8.93
C VAL A 81 28.06 -3.00 10.40
N PRO A 82 28.41 -4.26 10.78
CA PRO A 82 28.65 -5.42 9.91
C PRO A 82 27.43 -6.32 9.62
N ILE A 83 26.26 -6.03 10.18
CA ILE A 83 25.08 -6.92 10.12
C ILE A 83 24.64 -7.24 8.68
N ASN A 84 24.78 -6.28 7.77
CA ASN A 84 24.33 -6.40 6.38
C ASN A 84 25.42 -6.83 5.39
N THR A 85 26.58 -7.29 5.86
CA THR A 85 27.67 -7.76 4.97
C THR A 85 27.32 -9.07 4.26
N GLU A 86 26.53 -9.92 4.90
CA GLU A 86 26.12 -11.22 4.37
C GLU A 86 24.67 -11.25 3.86
N MET A 87 23.84 -10.26 4.29
CA MET A 87 22.44 -10.19 3.93
C MET A 87 21.97 -8.76 3.71
N PRO A 88 21.25 -8.49 2.60
CA PRO A 88 20.69 -7.15 2.35
C PRO A 88 19.71 -6.76 3.43
N LYS A 89 19.63 -5.44 3.71
CA LYS A 89 18.75 -4.90 4.76
C LYS A 89 17.28 -5.32 4.61
N GLY A 90 16.75 -5.41 3.39
CA GLY A 90 15.35 -5.81 3.15
C GLY A 90 15.04 -7.25 3.55
N LEU A 91 16.06 -8.11 3.60
CA LEU A 91 15.96 -9.53 3.96
C LEU A 91 16.30 -9.79 5.44
N LEU A 92 16.60 -8.76 6.22
CA LEU A 92 16.76 -8.92 7.67
C LEU A 92 15.45 -9.32 8.30
N GLU A 93 15.49 -10.36 9.11
CA GLU A 93 14.33 -10.88 9.80
C GLU A 93 13.99 -10.06 11.06
N VAL A 94 12.72 -9.79 11.23
CA VAL A 94 12.15 -9.23 12.44
C VAL A 94 11.02 -10.14 12.88
N ASN A 95 11.14 -10.74 14.07
CA ASN A 95 10.21 -11.73 14.59
C ASN A 95 10.05 -12.96 13.67
N GLY A 96 11.13 -13.40 13.02
CA GLY A 96 11.14 -14.58 12.14
C GLY A 96 10.58 -14.35 10.74
N GLU A 97 10.39 -13.10 10.32
CA GLU A 97 9.89 -12.75 9.00
C GLU A 97 10.78 -11.67 8.35
N PRO A 98 11.23 -11.84 7.09
CA PRO A 98 11.97 -10.81 6.36
C PRO A 98 11.16 -9.52 6.21
N LEU A 99 11.82 -8.38 6.42
CA LEU A 99 11.17 -7.06 6.35
C LEU A 99 10.45 -6.81 5.03
N ILE A 100 11.05 -7.24 3.91
CA ILE A 100 10.47 -7.03 2.59
C ILE A 100 9.21 -7.85 2.37
N GLU A 101 9.17 -9.09 2.84
CA GLU A 101 8.00 -9.95 2.72
C GLU A 101 6.81 -9.38 3.48
N ARG A 102 7.07 -8.91 4.70
CA ARG A 102 6.04 -8.25 5.51
C ARG A 102 5.43 -7.04 4.80
N ILE A 103 6.29 -6.21 4.17
CA ILE A 103 5.81 -5.04 3.39
C ILE A 103 4.97 -5.51 2.20
N ILE A 104 5.42 -6.53 1.45
CA ILE A 104 4.70 -7.07 0.29
C ILE A 104 3.33 -7.63 0.71
N LYS A 105 3.27 -8.42 1.80
CA LYS A 105 2.01 -8.95 2.34
C LYS A 105 1.03 -7.84 2.69
N GLN A 106 1.50 -6.80 3.39
CA GLN A 106 0.67 -5.63 3.74
C GLN A 106 0.17 -4.88 2.50
N LEU A 107 0.98 -4.77 1.43
CA LEU A 107 0.56 -4.17 0.17
C LEU A 107 -0.52 -5.02 -0.53
N HIS A 108 -0.38 -6.35 -0.51
CA HIS A 108 -1.40 -7.27 -1.04
C HIS A 108 -2.71 -7.19 -0.25
N GLU A 109 -2.66 -7.11 1.08
CA GLU A 109 -3.83 -6.96 1.96
C GLU A 109 -4.66 -5.72 1.63
N VAL A 110 -4.01 -4.60 1.26
CA VAL A 110 -4.70 -3.38 0.83
C VAL A 110 -5.05 -3.36 -0.67
N GLY A 111 -4.87 -4.50 -1.37
CA GLY A 111 -5.30 -4.70 -2.75
C GLY A 111 -4.32 -4.23 -3.82
N ILE A 112 -3.08 -3.84 -3.47
CA ILE A 112 -2.03 -3.51 -4.43
C ILE A 112 -1.40 -4.80 -4.94
N LYS A 113 -1.55 -5.07 -6.23
CA LYS A 113 -1.04 -6.31 -6.87
C LYS A 113 0.20 -6.08 -7.73
N GLU A 114 0.37 -4.88 -8.29
CA GLU A 114 1.55 -4.53 -9.09
C GLU A 114 2.64 -3.98 -8.17
N ILE A 115 3.60 -4.82 -7.79
CA ILE A 115 4.68 -4.44 -6.86
C ILE A 115 6.02 -4.59 -7.58
N TYR A 116 6.75 -3.50 -7.66
CA TYR A 116 8.10 -3.43 -8.20
C TYR A 116 9.10 -3.35 -7.05
N VAL A 117 10.08 -4.25 -7.03
CA VAL A 117 11.17 -4.23 -6.04
C VAL A 117 12.46 -3.83 -6.74
N VAL A 118 12.96 -2.64 -6.44
CA VAL A 118 14.24 -2.17 -6.99
C VAL A 118 15.35 -2.76 -6.16
N VAL A 119 16.18 -3.60 -6.80
CA VAL A 119 17.29 -4.32 -6.18
C VAL A 119 18.62 -3.86 -6.75
N GLY A 120 19.70 -4.08 -6.04
CA GLY A 120 21.07 -3.76 -6.47
C GLY A 120 22.06 -4.64 -5.76
N PHE A 121 22.44 -4.31 -4.52
CA PHE A 121 23.32 -5.13 -3.70
C PHE A 121 22.69 -6.49 -3.41
N MET A 122 23.42 -7.56 -3.73
CA MET A 122 22.98 -8.96 -3.56
C MET A 122 21.60 -9.25 -4.16
N LYS A 123 21.34 -8.75 -5.37
CA LYS A 123 20.05 -8.88 -6.07
C LYS A 123 19.56 -10.33 -6.16
N GLU A 124 20.46 -11.29 -6.27
CA GLU A 124 20.19 -12.73 -6.40
C GLU A 124 19.39 -13.27 -5.19
N LYS A 125 19.59 -12.67 -4.03
CA LYS A 125 18.89 -13.06 -2.80
C LYS A 125 17.42 -12.66 -2.79
N TYR A 126 16.97 -11.82 -3.73
CA TYR A 126 15.58 -11.38 -3.86
C TYR A 126 14.79 -12.14 -4.93
N GLU A 127 15.44 -13.00 -5.74
CA GLU A 127 14.80 -13.65 -6.89
C GLU A 127 13.60 -14.52 -6.49
N TYR A 128 13.62 -15.16 -5.33
CA TYR A 128 12.52 -15.96 -4.82
C TYR A 128 11.21 -15.16 -4.65
N LEU A 129 11.29 -13.84 -4.47
CA LEU A 129 10.11 -12.99 -4.32
C LEU A 129 9.26 -12.94 -5.59
N ILE A 130 9.84 -13.22 -6.77
CA ILE A 130 9.11 -13.28 -8.03
C ILE A 130 8.08 -14.40 -7.97
N ASP A 131 8.52 -15.59 -7.60
CA ASP A 131 7.70 -16.79 -7.61
C ASP A 131 6.73 -16.83 -6.42
N GLU A 132 7.20 -16.43 -5.23
CA GLU A 132 6.39 -16.53 -4.00
C GLU A 132 5.36 -15.41 -3.85
N TYR A 133 5.68 -14.20 -4.33
CA TYR A 133 4.87 -13.00 -4.09
C TYR A 133 4.39 -12.31 -5.36
N CYS A 134 4.69 -12.84 -6.55
CA CYS A 134 4.31 -12.27 -7.84
C CYS A 134 4.74 -10.79 -7.98
N VAL A 135 5.96 -10.46 -7.51
CA VAL A 135 6.55 -9.12 -7.65
C VAL A 135 7.47 -9.05 -8.87
N GLU A 136 7.74 -7.85 -9.37
CA GLU A 136 8.70 -7.62 -10.45
C GLU A 136 9.99 -7.02 -9.89
N LEU A 137 11.14 -7.65 -10.19
CA LEU A 137 12.46 -7.15 -9.80
C LEU A 137 13.01 -6.18 -10.85
N VAL A 138 13.36 -4.97 -10.41
CA VAL A 138 14.01 -3.95 -11.23
C VAL A 138 15.45 -3.77 -10.76
N VAL A 139 16.42 -4.15 -11.61
CA VAL A 139 17.84 -4.06 -11.24
C VAL A 139 18.37 -2.65 -11.42
N ASN A 140 18.85 -2.04 -10.33
CA ASN A 140 19.62 -0.80 -10.37
C ASN A 140 21.12 -1.12 -10.31
N ALA A 141 21.81 -1.16 -11.44
CA ALA A 141 23.25 -1.41 -11.50
C ALA A 141 24.07 -0.26 -10.86
N ASP A 142 23.52 0.94 -10.85
CA ASP A 142 24.19 2.15 -10.31
C ASP A 142 23.88 2.40 -8.82
N TYR A 143 23.41 1.40 -8.09
CA TYR A 143 22.94 1.55 -6.69
C TYR A 143 23.99 2.16 -5.74
N ALA A 144 25.27 1.96 -6.01
CA ALA A 144 26.37 2.51 -5.20
C ALA A 144 26.69 3.97 -5.51
N ALA A 145 26.40 4.43 -6.74
CA ALA A 145 26.77 5.76 -7.23
C ALA A 145 25.61 6.74 -7.27
N LYS A 146 24.36 6.25 -7.39
CA LYS A 146 23.16 7.06 -7.56
C LYS A 146 22.16 6.87 -6.42
N ASN A 147 21.34 7.90 -6.21
CA ASN A 147 20.35 7.96 -5.13
C ASN A 147 19.01 7.26 -5.48
N ASN A 148 18.09 7.24 -4.52
CA ASN A 148 16.76 6.66 -4.65
C ASN A 148 15.93 7.23 -5.81
N LEU A 149 16.14 8.49 -6.18
CA LEU A 149 15.43 9.12 -7.29
C LEU A 149 15.76 8.45 -8.63
N HIS A 150 17.01 8.00 -8.81
CA HIS A 150 17.42 7.23 -9.97
C HIS A 150 16.71 5.87 -10.00
N SER A 151 16.63 5.19 -8.85
CA SER A 151 15.90 3.92 -8.69
C SER A 151 14.42 4.03 -9.10
N ILE A 152 13.75 5.12 -8.69
CA ILE A 152 12.35 5.38 -9.08
C ILE A 152 12.21 5.62 -10.60
N LYS A 153 13.18 6.29 -11.22
CA LYS A 153 13.16 6.52 -12.67
C LYS A 153 13.26 5.23 -13.48
N LEU A 154 14.02 4.24 -13.01
CA LEU A 154 14.13 2.93 -13.66
C LEU A 154 12.77 2.23 -13.76
N CYS A 155 11.94 2.30 -12.72
CA CYS A 155 10.59 1.72 -12.76
C CYS A 155 9.66 2.41 -13.77
N LYS A 156 9.88 3.70 -14.09
CA LYS A 156 9.08 4.42 -15.10
C LYS A 156 9.42 4.06 -16.54
N CYS A 157 10.60 3.53 -16.79
CA CYS A 157 11.06 3.17 -18.14
C CYS A 157 10.58 1.77 -18.57
N GLN A 158 9.95 1.01 -17.69
CA GLN A 158 9.40 -0.32 -17.98
C GLN A 158 7.88 -0.29 -18.28
N GLN A 159 7.31 0.89 -18.42
CA GLN A 159 5.95 1.14 -18.89
C GLN A 159 5.95 1.48 -20.38
#